data_f2a3f9a32c65a99e64fbbd5881492248
#
_entry.id   f2a3f9a32c65a99e64fbbd5881492248
#
_cell.length_a   1.000
_cell.length_b   1.000
_cell.length_c   1.000
_cell.angle_alpha   90.00
_cell.angle_beta   90.00
_cell.angle_gamma   90.00
#
_symmetry.space_group_name_H-M   'P 1'
#
loop_
_entity.id
_entity.type
_entity.pdbx_description
1 polymer ?
#
loop_
_entity_poly.entity_id
_entity_poly.type
_entity_poly.pdbx_seq_one_letter_code
_entity_poly.pdbx_strand_id
1 'polypeptide(L)'
;MYMWEEFDIGEVREDMTHIADMGFDVVRIFARTKDFLTAATTVDAIMIGRLVEVVRAAGDAGLLVVPTLIVLNMSGTIWWPDWMLDAQGNAADVFSDPVVVRAQALLAQTCALALAANAAIRGFDLANEIDDAQLPKSREAGCGWASTLANAIRGVSPDAQIRIGAHLPSLTTDNNMRVDDLARVLDEDVMHAYPLYSDFARSFLDPELVPFSCALTAGLSGVGRPTLMQEFGMCTAPPGSAGRTITDDFLGAPRSQYLASEEEQSTYYETVLERLLETGAAGAYAWCYGDYDDRLFSRPPLASAVRERTFGLVRTDGSEKPAADVFRRFSERRLEGPFVQGEVPRVLDVSPDEYYRDPARHFGRLYSTWVAKRARKAS
;
A
#
# COMPACT_ATOMS: atom_id res chain seq x y z
N MET A 1 -5.48 -11.17 -3.50
CA MET A 1 -6.82 -11.02 -2.88
C MET A 1 -7.38 -12.37 -2.44
N TYR A 2 -7.48 -13.37 -3.31
CA TYR A 2 -8.05 -14.69 -3.02
C TYR A 2 -7.02 -15.76 -2.66
N MET A 3 -5.75 -15.42 -2.53
CA MET A 3 -4.65 -16.35 -2.23
C MET A 3 -4.91 -17.26 -1.01
N TRP A 4 -5.56 -16.72 0.04
CA TRP A 4 -5.80 -17.50 1.26
C TRP A 4 -6.91 -18.53 1.12
N GLU A 5 -7.91 -18.27 0.25
CA GLU A 5 -9.00 -19.20 -0.06
C GLU A 5 -8.55 -20.30 -1.01
N GLU A 6 -7.75 -19.93 -2.01
CA GLU A 6 -7.24 -20.83 -3.08
C GLU A 6 -5.74 -21.12 -2.88
N PHE A 7 -5.32 -21.36 -1.65
CA PHE A 7 -3.93 -21.46 -1.26
C PHE A 7 -3.22 -22.66 -1.88
N ASP A 8 -2.20 -22.39 -2.69
CA ASP A 8 -1.25 -23.36 -3.20
C ASP A 8 0.20 -22.88 -2.93
N ILE A 9 0.92 -23.60 -2.09
CA ILE A 9 2.31 -23.25 -1.74
C ILE A 9 3.28 -23.48 -2.91
N GLY A 10 2.93 -24.32 -3.89
CA GLY A 10 3.71 -24.50 -5.11
C GLY A 10 3.69 -23.22 -5.96
N GLU A 11 2.48 -22.72 -6.27
CA GLU A 11 2.30 -21.43 -6.97
C GLU A 11 3.00 -20.28 -6.22
N VAL A 12 2.84 -20.21 -4.90
CA VAL A 12 3.51 -19.16 -4.09
C VAL A 12 5.03 -19.21 -4.24
N ARG A 13 5.66 -20.39 -4.25
CA ARG A 13 7.11 -20.50 -4.43
C ARG A 13 7.56 -20.07 -5.82
N GLU A 14 6.81 -20.42 -6.84
CA GLU A 14 7.07 -20.00 -8.22
C GLU A 14 6.97 -18.49 -8.34
N ASP A 15 5.91 -17.87 -7.79
CA ASP A 15 5.71 -16.43 -7.76
C ASP A 15 6.85 -15.70 -7.02
N MET A 16 7.25 -16.16 -5.83
CA MET A 16 8.33 -15.54 -5.07
C MET A 16 9.67 -15.61 -5.82
N THR A 17 9.94 -16.74 -6.47
CA THR A 17 11.14 -16.88 -7.33
C THR A 17 11.09 -15.91 -8.50
N HIS A 18 9.96 -15.81 -9.19
CA HIS A 18 9.79 -14.90 -10.32
C HIS A 18 9.91 -13.43 -9.90
N ILE A 19 9.36 -13.04 -8.74
CA ILE A 19 9.52 -11.69 -8.19
C ILE A 19 10.99 -11.37 -7.92
N ALA A 20 11.74 -12.31 -7.35
CA ALA A 20 13.18 -12.16 -7.11
C ALA A 20 13.96 -12.03 -8.44
N ASP A 21 13.63 -12.83 -9.45
CA ASP A 21 14.26 -12.81 -10.79
C ASP A 21 13.97 -11.49 -11.54
N MET A 22 12.84 -10.83 -11.26
CA MET A 22 12.58 -9.47 -11.74
C MET A 22 13.40 -8.39 -11.01
N GLY A 23 14.20 -8.77 -10.00
CA GLY A 23 15.11 -7.88 -9.28
C GLY A 23 14.50 -7.18 -8.07
N PHE A 24 13.33 -7.58 -7.62
CA PHE A 24 12.76 -7.09 -6.35
C PHE A 24 13.50 -7.69 -5.16
N ASP A 25 13.50 -6.97 -4.04
CA ASP A 25 14.11 -7.38 -2.78
C ASP A 25 13.12 -7.48 -1.62
N VAL A 26 11.91 -6.97 -1.79
CA VAL A 26 10.86 -6.98 -0.76
C VAL A 26 9.51 -7.27 -1.39
N VAL A 27 8.70 -8.08 -0.71
CA VAL A 27 7.28 -8.26 -1.01
C VAL A 27 6.42 -7.82 0.16
N ARG A 28 5.30 -7.16 -0.14
CA ARG A 28 4.24 -6.87 0.81
C ARG A 28 3.10 -7.86 0.58
N ILE A 29 2.65 -8.50 1.65
CA ILE A 29 1.57 -9.49 1.61
C ILE A 29 0.47 -9.12 2.58
N PHE A 30 -0.77 -9.51 2.28
CA PHE A 30 -1.96 -9.03 2.98
C PHE A 30 -2.63 -10.17 3.75
N ALA A 31 -2.59 -10.13 5.08
CA ALA A 31 -3.36 -11.04 5.94
C ALA A 31 -4.80 -10.52 6.05
N ARG A 32 -5.66 -10.83 5.09
CA ARG A 32 -7.04 -10.35 5.06
C ARG A 32 -7.76 -10.69 6.36
N THR A 33 -8.19 -9.67 7.12
CA THR A 33 -8.70 -9.83 8.49
C THR A 33 -9.82 -10.85 8.60
N LYS A 34 -10.72 -10.90 7.62
CA LYS A 34 -11.82 -11.87 7.54
C LYS A 34 -11.34 -13.32 7.59
N ASP A 35 -10.20 -13.64 6.97
CA ASP A 35 -9.68 -15.00 6.91
C ASP A 35 -8.90 -15.39 8.16
N PHE A 36 -8.18 -14.43 8.74
CA PHE A 36 -7.27 -14.66 9.85
C PHE A 36 -7.91 -14.52 11.24
N LEU A 37 -8.93 -13.66 11.38
CA LEU A 37 -9.58 -13.33 12.65
C LEU A 37 -11.04 -13.76 12.60
N THR A 38 -11.29 -15.03 12.84
CA THR A 38 -12.60 -15.68 12.65
C THR A 38 -13.61 -15.42 13.76
N ALA A 39 -13.14 -14.95 14.93
CA ALA A 39 -13.95 -14.47 16.03
C ALA A 39 -13.15 -13.46 16.87
N ALA A 40 -13.82 -12.74 17.77
CA ALA A 40 -13.19 -11.72 18.63
C ALA A 40 -12.02 -12.24 19.49
N THR A 41 -11.93 -13.54 19.70
CA THR A 41 -10.88 -14.20 20.51
C THR A 41 -10.17 -15.33 19.75
N THR A 42 -10.40 -15.44 18.44
CA THR A 42 -9.93 -16.60 17.67
C THR A 42 -9.19 -16.16 16.40
N VAL A 43 -7.87 -16.36 16.40
CA VAL A 43 -7.03 -16.29 15.21
C VAL A 43 -6.97 -17.68 14.59
N ASP A 44 -7.16 -17.77 13.27
CA ASP A 44 -7.14 -19.05 12.55
C ASP A 44 -5.71 -19.60 12.46
N ALA A 45 -5.48 -20.74 13.10
CA ALA A 45 -4.17 -21.38 13.16
C ALA A 45 -3.68 -21.90 11.79
N ILE A 46 -4.62 -22.27 10.89
CA ILE A 46 -4.27 -22.74 9.54
C ILE A 46 -3.76 -21.53 8.73
N MET A 47 -4.43 -20.38 8.82
CA MET A 47 -4.00 -19.16 8.13
C MET A 47 -2.66 -18.65 8.65
N ILE A 48 -2.39 -18.73 9.96
CA ILE A 48 -1.07 -18.45 10.52
C ILE A 48 -0.01 -19.42 9.98
N GLY A 49 -0.32 -20.71 9.88
CA GLY A 49 0.58 -21.70 9.26
C GLY A 49 0.89 -21.35 7.79
N ARG A 50 -0.13 -21.01 7.00
CA ARG A 50 0.04 -20.58 5.60
C ARG A 50 0.89 -19.31 5.51
N LEU A 51 0.67 -18.32 6.38
CA LEU A 51 1.48 -17.10 6.43
C LEU A 51 2.97 -17.40 6.67
N VAL A 52 3.27 -18.31 7.60
CA VAL A 52 4.65 -18.76 7.87
C VAL A 52 5.25 -19.45 6.64
N GLU A 53 4.47 -20.28 5.90
CA GLU A 53 4.93 -20.92 4.67
C GLU A 53 5.22 -19.90 3.55
N VAL A 54 4.35 -18.89 3.36
CA VAL A 54 4.56 -17.80 2.40
C VAL A 54 5.84 -17.01 2.73
N VAL A 55 6.03 -16.63 3.99
CA VAL A 55 7.22 -15.88 4.42
C VAL A 55 8.49 -16.72 4.24
N ARG A 56 8.42 -18.02 4.48
CA ARG A 56 9.54 -18.94 4.23
C ARG A 56 9.85 -19.02 2.74
N ALA A 57 8.82 -19.20 1.88
CA ALA A 57 9.01 -19.26 0.43
C ALA A 57 9.66 -17.99 -0.12
N ALA A 58 9.24 -16.82 0.36
CA ALA A 58 9.86 -15.54 0.00
C ALA A 58 11.34 -15.47 0.46
N GLY A 59 11.62 -15.88 1.70
CA GLY A 59 12.98 -15.92 2.23
C GLY A 59 13.89 -16.89 1.47
N ASP A 60 13.37 -18.05 1.08
CA ASP A 60 14.09 -19.04 0.25
C ASP A 60 14.43 -18.49 -1.15
N ALA A 61 13.59 -17.58 -1.67
CA ALA A 61 13.84 -16.84 -2.90
C ALA A 61 14.75 -15.58 -2.71
N GLY A 62 15.18 -15.30 -1.50
CA GLY A 62 16.04 -14.12 -1.19
C GLY A 62 15.27 -12.82 -0.96
N LEU A 63 13.95 -12.87 -0.85
CA LEU A 63 13.09 -11.71 -0.62
C LEU A 63 12.90 -11.44 0.88
N LEU A 64 12.82 -10.16 1.22
CA LEU A 64 12.27 -9.73 2.51
C LEU A 64 10.74 -9.59 2.40
N VAL A 65 10.06 -9.68 3.55
CA VAL A 65 8.60 -9.66 3.60
C VAL A 65 8.10 -8.61 4.59
N VAL A 66 7.05 -7.91 4.18
CA VAL A 66 6.25 -7.02 5.03
C VAL A 66 4.80 -7.53 5.04
N PRO A 67 4.38 -8.27 6.07
CA PRO A 67 2.98 -8.63 6.22
C PRO A 67 2.15 -7.42 6.69
N THR A 68 1.05 -7.14 5.98
CA THR A 68 -0.01 -6.21 6.39
C THR A 68 -1.06 -6.98 7.17
N LEU A 69 -1.34 -6.57 8.42
CA LEU A 69 -2.01 -7.42 9.40
C LEU A 69 -3.52 -7.18 9.50
N ILE A 70 -3.96 -5.90 9.45
CA ILE A 70 -5.38 -5.55 9.45
C ILE A 70 -5.78 -5.09 8.06
N VAL A 71 -6.41 -5.98 7.33
CA VAL A 71 -6.84 -5.74 5.96
C VAL A 71 -8.35 -5.88 5.88
N LEU A 72 -9.04 -4.76 6.05
CA LEU A 72 -10.48 -4.62 5.83
C LEU A 72 -10.77 -4.09 4.43
N ASN A 73 -10.04 -3.04 3.98
CA ASN A 73 -10.11 -2.54 2.62
C ASN A 73 -9.08 -3.23 1.73
N MET A 74 -9.53 -3.70 0.56
CA MET A 74 -8.64 -4.10 -0.53
C MET A 74 -9.35 -3.89 -1.87
N SER A 75 -8.69 -3.15 -2.77
CA SER A 75 -9.22 -2.85 -4.12
C SER A 75 -10.63 -2.23 -4.10
N GLY A 76 -10.90 -1.36 -3.12
CA GLY A 76 -12.18 -0.67 -2.98
C GLY A 76 -13.34 -1.51 -2.45
N THR A 77 -13.08 -2.72 -1.97
CA THR A 77 -14.08 -3.54 -1.29
C THR A 77 -13.72 -3.71 0.19
N ILE A 78 -14.70 -3.51 1.05
CA ILE A 78 -14.54 -3.72 2.50
C ILE A 78 -14.93 -5.14 2.85
N TRP A 79 -13.98 -5.87 3.45
CA TRP A 79 -14.09 -7.27 3.82
C TRP A 79 -14.28 -7.43 5.33
N TRP A 80 -15.50 -7.17 5.82
CA TRP A 80 -15.80 -7.30 7.23
C TRP A 80 -15.78 -8.78 7.66
N PRO A 81 -15.12 -9.14 8.78
CA PRO A 81 -15.39 -10.39 9.48
C PRO A 81 -16.83 -10.40 9.98
N ASP A 82 -17.55 -11.52 9.83
CA ASP A 82 -18.98 -11.60 10.15
C ASP A 82 -19.27 -11.24 11.62
N TRP A 83 -18.36 -11.60 12.54
CA TRP A 83 -18.49 -11.30 13.97
C TRP A 83 -18.36 -9.80 14.32
N MET A 84 -17.87 -8.98 13.41
CA MET A 84 -17.80 -7.51 13.56
C MET A 84 -19.08 -6.81 13.12
N LEU A 85 -20.03 -7.54 12.54
CA LEU A 85 -21.30 -7.01 12.06
C LEU A 85 -22.42 -7.32 13.04
N ASP A 86 -23.30 -6.34 13.28
CA ASP A 86 -24.55 -6.57 14.00
C ASP A 86 -25.60 -7.25 13.09
N ALA A 87 -26.76 -7.58 13.65
CA ALA A 87 -27.85 -8.22 12.92
C ALA A 87 -28.43 -7.37 11.76
N GLN A 88 -28.12 -6.09 11.71
CA GLN A 88 -28.49 -5.14 10.67
C GLN A 88 -27.36 -4.92 9.65
N GLY A 89 -26.19 -5.56 9.85
CA GLY A 89 -25.03 -5.44 8.98
C GLY A 89 -24.16 -4.20 9.26
N ASN A 90 -24.37 -3.49 10.38
CA ASN A 90 -23.50 -2.38 10.75
C ASN A 90 -22.22 -2.92 11.39
N ALA A 91 -21.10 -2.35 11.00
CA ALA A 91 -19.82 -2.73 11.58
C ALA A 91 -19.58 -2.08 12.94
N ALA A 92 -18.97 -2.84 13.84
CA ALA A 92 -18.46 -2.32 15.12
C ALA A 92 -17.39 -1.27 14.89
N ASP A 93 -17.13 -0.42 15.89
CA ASP A 93 -16.09 0.62 15.81
C ASP A 93 -14.68 -0.01 15.83
N VAL A 94 -14.00 0.07 14.69
CA VAL A 94 -12.67 -0.51 14.46
C VAL A 94 -11.61 0.06 15.41
N PHE A 95 -11.75 1.35 15.76
CA PHE A 95 -10.73 2.10 16.47
C PHE A 95 -10.98 2.21 17.98
N SER A 96 -12.24 2.08 18.43
CA SER A 96 -12.62 2.40 19.81
C SER A 96 -13.39 1.29 20.51
N ASP A 97 -14.00 0.33 19.80
CA ASP A 97 -14.65 -0.81 20.44
C ASP A 97 -13.60 -1.68 21.14
N PRO A 98 -13.64 -1.85 22.46
CA PRO A 98 -12.60 -2.56 23.19
C PRO A 98 -12.53 -4.06 22.86
N VAL A 99 -13.59 -4.66 22.33
CA VAL A 99 -13.57 -6.06 21.88
C VAL A 99 -12.85 -6.15 20.56
N VAL A 100 -13.17 -5.26 19.61
CA VAL A 100 -12.56 -5.24 18.27
C VAL A 100 -11.08 -4.88 18.36
N VAL A 101 -10.72 -3.84 19.11
CA VAL A 101 -9.31 -3.42 19.26
C VAL A 101 -8.46 -4.53 19.91
N ARG A 102 -8.98 -5.23 20.94
CA ARG A 102 -8.28 -6.38 21.52
C ARG A 102 -8.12 -7.54 20.55
N ALA A 103 -9.14 -7.82 19.73
CA ALA A 103 -9.09 -8.88 18.74
C ALA A 103 -8.05 -8.57 17.63
N GLN A 104 -7.98 -7.34 17.18
CA GLN A 104 -6.97 -6.89 16.22
C GLN A 104 -5.55 -6.95 16.83
N ALA A 105 -5.38 -6.52 18.07
CA ALA A 105 -4.12 -6.63 18.79
C ALA A 105 -3.69 -8.10 18.97
N LEU A 106 -4.64 -9.01 19.23
CA LEU A 106 -4.39 -10.46 19.29
C LEU A 106 -3.89 -10.99 17.94
N LEU A 107 -4.53 -10.60 16.84
CA LEU A 107 -4.08 -10.98 15.49
C LEU A 107 -2.65 -10.47 15.23
N ALA A 108 -2.40 -9.19 15.48
CA ALA A 108 -1.09 -8.57 15.27
C ALA A 108 0.01 -9.26 16.10
N GLN A 109 -0.25 -9.52 17.38
CA GLN A 109 0.66 -10.24 18.27
C GLN A 109 0.89 -11.68 17.80
N THR A 110 -0.16 -12.39 17.37
CA THR A 110 -0.06 -13.79 16.93
C THR A 110 0.77 -13.90 15.65
N CYS A 111 0.55 -13.02 14.67
CA CYS A 111 1.37 -12.97 13.46
C CYS A 111 2.82 -12.65 13.78
N ALA A 112 3.07 -11.62 14.61
CA ALA A 112 4.42 -11.22 14.97
C ALA A 112 5.16 -12.34 15.73
N LEU A 113 4.51 -13.03 16.66
CA LEU A 113 5.07 -14.16 17.38
C LEU A 113 5.42 -15.33 16.45
N ALA A 114 4.53 -15.67 15.53
CA ALA A 114 4.75 -16.77 14.57
C ALA A 114 5.91 -16.48 13.61
N LEU A 115 6.21 -15.23 13.35
CA LEU A 115 7.22 -14.78 12.39
C LEU A 115 8.50 -14.23 13.03
N ALA A 116 8.54 -14.06 14.36
CA ALA A 116 9.63 -13.39 15.08
C ALA A 116 11.04 -13.96 14.81
N ALA A 117 11.15 -15.26 14.56
CA ALA A 117 12.41 -15.92 14.27
C ALA A 117 12.77 -15.97 12.77
N ASN A 118 11.93 -15.45 11.88
CA ASN A 118 12.16 -15.53 10.45
C ASN A 118 12.96 -14.31 9.96
N ALA A 119 14.18 -14.56 9.47
CA ALA A 119 15.08 -13.51 8.99
C ALA A 119 14.58 -12.76 7.74
N ALA A 120 13.58 -13.30 7.03
CA ALA A 120 12.98 -12.62 5.89
C ALA A 120 12.01 -11.49 6.31
N ILE A 121 11.62 -11.39 7.59
CA ILE A 121 10.75 -10.30 8.05
C ILE A 121 11.51 -8.97 8.04
N ARG A 122 11.06 -8.03 7.20
CA ARG A 122 11.57 -6.66 7.14
C ARG A 122 10.89 -5.74 8.16
N GLY A 123 9.68 -6.07 8.58
CA GLY A 123 8.83 -5.31 9.50
C GLY A 123 7.37 -5.70 9.35
N PHE A 124 6.50 -4.97 10.05
CA PHE A 124 5.06 -5.22 10.02
C PHE A 124 4.32 -3.94 9.60
N ASP A 125 3.32 -4.13 8.76
CA ASP A 125 2.38 -3.09 8.39
C ASP A 125 1.08 -3.31 9.18
N LEU A 126 0.68 -2.33 9.98
CA LEU A 126 -0.48 -2.46 10.87
C LEU A 126 -1.77 -2.67 10.09
N ALA A 127 -1.97 -1.90 9.02
CA ALA A 127 -3.20 -1.99 8.24
C ALA A 127 -3.03 -1.44 6.82
N ASN A 128 -3.93 -1.85 5.94
CA ASN A 128 -4.08 -1.30 4.60
C ASN A 128 -5.21 -0.29 4.57
N GLU A 129 -4.89 1.01 4.36
CA GLU A 129 -5.86 2.08 4.09
C GLU A 129 -7.13 1.94 4.96
N ILE A 130 -6.91 1.77 6.26
CA ILE A 130 -7.96 1.38 7.22
C ILE A 130 -9.06 2.42 7.35
N ASP A 131 -8.76 3.68 7.07
CA ASP A 131 -9.67 4.81 7.06
C ASP A 131 -10.70 4.74 5.93
N ASP A 132 -10.46 3.99 4.86
CA ASP A 132 -11.48 3.67 3.84
C ASP A 132 -12.57 2.73 4.39
N ALA A 133 -12.24 1.88 5.34
CA ALA A 133 -13.23 1.02 5.98
C ALA A 133 -14.07 1.78 7.02
N GLN A 134 -13.42 2.59 7.85
CA GLN A 134 -14.07 3.42 8.87
C GLN A 134 -13.11 4.52 9.34
N LEU A 135 -13.64 5.72 9.60
CA LEU A 135 -12.84 6.80 10.18
C LEU A 135 -12.82 6.72 11.71
N PRO A 136 -11.66 6.96 12.36
CA PRO A 136 -11.62 7.14 13.81
C PRO A 136 -12.45 8.36 14.23
N LYS A 137 -13.11 8.28 15.38
CA LYS A 137 -13.94 9.38 15.93
C LYS A 137 -13.12 10.60 16.37
N SER A 138 -11.83 10.42 16.62
CA SER A 138 -10.90 11.49 16.97
C SER A 138 -9.46 11.07 16.66
N ARG A 139 -8.53 12.04 16.67
CA ARG A 139 -7.08 11.81 16.54
C ARG A 139 -6.56 10.88 17.63
N GLU A 140 -7.05 11.03 18.86
CA GLU A 140 -6.66 10.20 20.01
C GLU A 140 -7.09 8.74 19.78
N ALA A 141 -8.27 8.51 19.18
CA ALA A 141 -8.75 7.16 18.85
C ALA A 141 -7.87 6.51 17.78
N GLY A 142 -7.56 7.22 16.70
CA GLY A 142 -6.69 6.72 15.63
C GLY A 142 -5.26 6.42 16.12
N CYS A 143 -4.65 7.38 16.81
CA CYS A 143 -3.30 7.22 17.37
C CYS A 143 -3.24 6.14 18.48
N GLY A 144 -4.25 6.09 19.34
CA GLY A 144 -4.36 5.07 20.41
C GLY A 144 -4.51 3.66 19.86
N TRP A 145 -5.29 3.49 18.80
CA TRP A 145 -5.42 2.24 18.08
C TRP A 145 -4.07 1.79 17.49
N ALA A 146 -3.40 2.66 16.74
CA ALA A 146 -2.09 2.36 16.15
C ALA A 146 -1.05 2.00 17.23
N SER A 147 -1.02 2.75 18.34
CA SER A 147 -0.16 2.48 19.50
C SER A 147 -0.45 1.12 20.13
N THR A 148 -1.73 0.74 20.25
CA THR A 148 -2.13 -0.54 20.85
C THR A 148 -1.62 -1.72 20.01
N LEU A 149 -1.79 -1.67 18.69
CA LEU A 149 -1.34 -2.71 17.79
C LEU A 149 0.21 -2.76 17.73
N ALA A 150 0.86 -1.61 17.63
CA ALA A 150 2.32 -1.53 17.63
C ALA A 150 2.92 -2.12 18.91
N ASN A 151 2.35 -1.82 20.08
CA ASN A 151 2.78 -2.37 21.35
C ASN A 151 2.54 -3.88 21.46
N ALA A 152 1.47 -4.41 20.89
CA ALA A 152 1.22 -5.84 20.83
C ALA A 152 2.29 -6.57 20.02
N ILE A 153 2.74 -6.00 18.90
CA ILE A 153 3.85 -6.52 18.10
C ILE A 153 5.17 -6.42 18.87
N ARG A 154 5.51 -5.23 19.40
CA ARG A 154 6.77 -5.00 20.13
C ARG A 154 6.89 -5.86 21.38
N GLY A 155 5.78 -6.26 21.99
CA GLY A 155 5.75 -7.18 23.13
C GLY A 155 6.33 -8.56 22.83
N VAL A 156 6.36 -8.99 21.56
CA VAL A 156 6.89 -10.30 21.12
C VAL A 156 8.03 -10.17 20.09
N SER A 157 8.19 -9.01 19.48
CA SER A 157 9.24 -8.68 18.52
C SER A 157 9.72 -7.25 18.76
N PRO A 158 10.58 -7.00 19.79
CA PRO A 158 10.92 -5.66 20.24
C PRO A 158 11.58 -4.77 19.19
N ASP A 159 12.36 -5.37 18.28
CA ASP A 159 13.11 -4.67 17.22
C ASP A 159 12.35 -4.55 15.90
N ALA A 160 11.07 -4.98 15.88
CA ALA A 160 10.26 -4.94 14.67
C ALA A 160 10.06 -3.50 14.18
N GLN A 161 10.30 -3.28 12.89
CA GLN A 161 9.97 -2.04 12.22
C GLN A 161 8.47 -2.02 11.91
N ILE A 162 7.77 -1.00 12.37
CA ILE A 162 6.30 -0.91 12.28
C ILE A 162 5.90 0.29 11.43
N ARG A 163 4.97 0.06 10.52
CA ARG A 163 4.39 1.06 9.62
C ARG A 163 2.87 0.90 9.51
N ILE A 164 2.22 1.79 8.79
CA ILE A 164 0.81 1.69 8.43
C ILE A 164 0.62 2.17 7.00
N GLY A 165 -0.17 1.47 6.20
CA GLY A 165 -0.52 1.85 4.84
C GLY A 165 -1.40 3.10 4.81
N ALA A 166 -0.78 4.28 4.86
CA ALA A 166 -1.44 5.56 4.67
C ALA A 166 -1.52 5.92 3.18
N HIS A 167 -2.57 6.64 2.77
CA HIS A 167 -2.84 6.94 1.38
C HIS A 167 -3.19 8.42 1.15
N LEU A 168 -3.42 8.82 -0.12
CA LEU A 168 -3.69 10.22 -0.48
C LEU A 168 -4.76 10.92 0.38
N PRO A 169 -5.89 10.30 0.76
CA PRO A 169 -6.85 10.89 1.71
C PRO A 169 -6.23 11.36 3.01
N SER A 170 -5.20 10.68 3.54
CA SER A 170 -4.47 11.15 4.75
C SER A 170 -3.73 12.48 4.54
N LEU A 171 -3.51 12.90 3.29
CA LEU A 171 -2.93 14.19 2.92
C LEU A 171 -3.96 15.22 2.47
N THR A 172 -5.13 14.80 2.01
CA THR A 172 -6.14 15.69 1.41
C THR A 172 -7.37 15.92 2.29
N THR A 173 -7.50 15.15 3.37
CA THR A 173 -8.55 15.29 4.38
C THR A 173 -7.98 15.18 5.78
N ASP A 174 -8.68 15.69 6.78
CA ASP A 174 -8.37 15.39 8.19
C ASP A 174 -9.19 14.17 8.61
N ASN A 175 -8.63 12.99 8.38
CA ASN A 175 -9.24 11.70 8.64
C ASN A 175 -9.02 11.19 10.08
N ASN A 176 -8.51 12.02 10.99
CA ASN A 176 -8.12 11.65 12.35
C ASN A 176 -6.98 10.59 12.45
N MET A 177 -6.30 10.31 11.31
CA MET A 177 -5.08 9.50 11.23
C MET A 177 -3.97 10.32 10.60
N ARG A 178 -3.68 11.48 11.19
CA ARG A 178 -2.72 12.43 10.65
C ARG A 178 -1.32 11.85 10.63
N VAL A 179 -0.57 12.21 9.60
CA VAL A 179 0.81 11.76 9.40
C VAL A 179 1.72 12.13 10.59
N ASP A 180 1.58 13.35 11.13
CA ASP A 180 2.39 13.82 12.26
C ASP A 180 2.09 13.10 13.58
N ASP A 181 0.88 12.62 13.80
CA ASP A 181 0.51 11.79 14.95
C ASP A 181 1.06 10.37 14.81
N LEU A 182 0.87 9.76 13.65
CA LEU A 182 1.34 8.40 13.37
C LEU A 182 2.87 8.31 13.40
N ALA A 183 3.57 9.33 12.92
CA ALA A 183 5.04 9.39 12.92
C ALA A 183 5.68 9.28 14.32
N ARG A 184 4.93 9.61 15.38
CA ARG A 184 5.39 9.50 16.78
C ARG A 184 5.27 8.07 17.34
N VAL A 185 4.47 7.23 16.68
CA VAL A 185 4.14 5.86 17.13
C VAL A 185 4.87 4.82 16.29
N LEU A 186 5.05 5.12 15.00
CA LEU A 186 5.55 4.21 13.98
C LEU A 186 7.02 4.47 13.65
N ASP A 187 7.69 3.46 13.12
CA ASP A 187 9.12 3.50 12.80
C ASP A 187 9.39 3.98 11.37
N GLU A 188 8.43 3.84 10.46
CA GLU A 188 8.55 4.23 9.06
C GLU A 188 7.37 5.08 8.60
N ASP A 189 7.64 6.09 7.78
CA ASP A 189 6.62 6.87 7.09
C ASP A 189 6.35 6.23 5.73
N VAL A 190 5.10 5.94 5.44
CA VAL A 190 4.69 5.33 4.16
C VAL A 190 3.57 6.12 3.50
N MET A 191 3.45 5.95 2.18
CA MET A 191 2.39 6.58 1.40
C MET A 191 1.97 5.65 0.25
N HIS A 192 0.66 5.62 -0.02
CA HIS A 192 0.09 5.09 -1.25
C HIS A 192 -0.42 6.25 -2.09
N ALA A 193 -0.04 6.29 -3.36
CA ALA A 193 -0.44 7.40 -4.23
C ALA A 193 -0.71 6.93 -5.66
N TYR A 194 -1.92 7.23 -6.13
CA TYR A 194 -2.38 6.89 -7.47
C TYR A 194 -2.97 8.14 -8.15
N PRO A 195 -2.36 8.63 -9.23
CA PRO A 195 -2.97 9.70 -10.03
C PRO A 195 -4.35 9.33 -10.54
N LEU A 196 -4.55 8.04 -10.82
CA LEU A 196 -5.81 7.47 -11.30
C LEU A 196 -7.01 7.78 -10.38
N TYR A 197 -6.76 7.91 -9.06
CA TYR A 197 -7.80 8.14 -8.04
C TYR A 197 -7.83 9.56 -7.50
N SER A 198 -6.94 10.45 -7.97
CA SER A 198 -6.79 11.79 -7.42
C SER A 198 -7.37 12.88 -8.31
N ASP A 199 -8.24 13.72 -7.74
CA ASP A 199 -8.75 14.91 -8.41
C ASP A 199 -7.69 16.05 -8.50
N PHE A 200 -6.56 15.91 -7.81
CA PHE A 200 -5.42 16.84 -7.89
C PHE A 200 -4.44 16.49 -9.01
N ALA A 201 -4.50 15.26 -9.55
CA ALA A 201 -3.64 14.84 -10.64
C ALA A 201 -3.97 15.61 -11.93
N ARG A 202 -2.96 15.98 -12.71
CA ARG A 202 -3.11 16.68 -13.98
C ARG A 202 -3.56 15.77 -15.12
N SER A 203 -3.33 14.48 -14.94
CA SER A 203 -3.80 13.40 -15.83
C SER A 203 -3.78 12.08 -15.06
N PHE A 204 -4.38 11.04 -15.63
CA PHE A 204 -4.31 9.69 -15.06
C PHE A 204 -2.89 9.12 -14.96
N LEU A 205 -1.95 9.63 -15.76
CA LEU A 205 -0.54 9.24 -15.81
C LEU A 205 0.38 10.34 -15.27
N ASP A 206 -0.11 11.19 -14.36
CA ASP A 206 0.68 12.29 -13.80
C ASP A 206 1.89 11.79 -12.99
N PRO A 207 3.13 11.93 -13.47
CA PRO A 207 4.29 11.35 -12.81
C PRO A 207 4.78 12.16 -11.62
N GLU A 208 4.20 13.34 -11.35
CA GLU A 208 4.66 14.23 -10.29
C GLU A 208 3.89 14.04 -8.98
N LEU A 209 2.66 13.49 -9.02
CA LEU A 209 1.83 13.33 -7.83
C LEU A 209 2.46 12.38 -6.80
N VAL A 210 2.99 11.26 -7.25
CA VAL A 210 3.58 10.21 -6.41
C VAL A 210 4.81 10.72 -5.64
N PRO A 211 5.85 11.28 -6.28
CA PRO A 211 7.01 11.83 -5.55
C PRO A 211 6.66 13.05 -4.69
N PHE A 212 5.71 13.89 -5.13
CA PHE A 212 5.21 14.99 -4.30
C PHE A 212 4.57 14.48 -3.01
N SER A 213 3.76 13.42 -3.09
CA SER A 213 3.10 12.84 -1.91
C SER A 213 4.12 12.31 -0.90
N CYS A 214 5.20 11.66 -1.36
CA CYS A 214 6.32 11.27 -0.48
C CYS A 214 6.97 12.47 0.19
N ALA A 215 7.31 13.51 -0.57
CA ALA A 215 7.95 14.69 -0.02
C ALA A 215 7.05 15.45 0.97
N LEU A 216 5.74 15.50 0.71
CA LEU A 216 4.77 16.12 1.62
C LEU A 216 4.59 15.29 2.90
N THR A 217 4.52 13.96 2.80
CA THR A 217 4.45 13.05 3.95
C THR A 217 5.65 13.24 4.86
N ALA A 218 6.87 13.24 4.33
CA ALA A 218 8.08 13.50 5.11
C ALA A 218 8.06 14.89 5.77
N GLY A 219 7.53 15.90 5.08
CA GLY A 219 7.35 17.24 5.62
C GLY A 219 6.35 17.31 6.78
N LEU A 220 5.20 16.63 6.64
CA LEU A 220 4.16 16.57 7.69
C LEU A 220 4.60 15.72 8.88
N SER A 221 5.28 14.60 8.65
CA SER A 221 5.85 13.74 9.68
C SER A 221 6.76 14.51 10.63
N GLY A 222 7.60 15.38 10.10
CA GLY A 222 8.49 16.27 10.87
C GLY A 222 9.61 15.57 11.62
N VAL A 223 9.78 14.24 11.47
CA VAL A 223 10.80 13.45 12.18
C VAL A 223 12.10 13.26 11.38
N GLY A 224 12.16 13.81 10.17
CA GLY A 224 13.38 13.85 9.35
C GLY A 224 13.75 12.52 8.67
N ARG A 225 12.86 11.57 8.57
CA ARG A 225 13.07 10.33 7.84
C ARG A 225 12.43 10.38 6.45
N PRO A 226 12.99 9.67 5.45
CA PRO A 226 12.40 9.59 4.12
C PRO A 226 11.14 8.73 4.14
N THR A 227 10.19 9.05 3.24
CA THR A 227 8.96 8.29 3.08
C THR A 227 9.15 7.13 2.11
N LEU A 228 8.63 5.96 2.43
CA LEU A 228 8.51 4.82 1.53
C LEU A 228 7.22 4.98 0.69
N MET A 229 7.33 4.94 -0.63
CA MET A 229 6.17 4.78 -1.52
C MET A 229 5.75 3.31 -1.50
N GLN A 230 4.82 2.96 -0.64
CA GLN A 230 4.45 1.57 -0.38
C GLN A 230 3.45 1.02 -1.40
N GLU A 231 2.73 1.90 -2.10
CA GLU A 231 1.93 1.53 -3.26
C GLU A 231 1.86 2.65 -4.29
N PHE A 232 2.14 2.30 -5.53
CA PHE A 232 1.79 3.07 -6.72
C PHE A 232 1.69 2.15 -7.92
N GLY A 233 0.93 2.53 -8.92
CA GLY A 233 0.75 1.68 -10.08
C GLY A 233 -0.20 2.25 -11.12
N MET A 234 -0.34 1.51 -12.22
CA MET A 234 -1.24 1.83 -13.31
C MET A 234 -1.80 0.54 -13.91
N CYS A 235 -3.12 0.45 -14.03
CA CYS A 235 -3.79 -0.66 -14.69
C CYS A 235 -3.72 -0.55 -16.21
N THR A 236 -3.74 -1.69 -16.90
CA THR A 236 -3.57 -1.72 -18.36
C THR A 236 -4.83 -2.15 -19.10
N ALA A 237 -4.96 -1.67 -20.33
CA ALA A 237 -5.83 -2.25 -21.36
C ALA A 237 -5.29 -3.64 -21.78
N PRO A 238 -6.07 -4.47 -22.47
CA PRO A 238 -5.62 -5.76 -22.98
C PRO A 238 -4.31 -5.65 -23.79
N PRO A 239 -3.47 -6.69 -23.80
CA PRO A 239 -2.19 -6.69 -24.51
C PRO A 239 -2.30 -6.21 -25.96
N GLY A 240 -1.39 -5.34 -26.39
CA GLY A 240 -1.38 -4.75 -27.75
C GLY A 240 -2.46 -3.72 -28.02
N SER A 241 -3.26 -3.34 -27.03
CA SER A 241 -4.30 -2.30 -27.18
C SER A 241 -3.77 -0.94 -26.74
N ALA A 242 -4.24 0.12 -27.39
CA ALA A 242 -4.02 1.49 -26.93
C ALA A 242 -4.74 1.76 -25.60
N GLY A 243 -4.19 2.69 -24.83
CA GLY A 243 -4.82 3.16 -23.61
C GLY A 243 -6.21 3.75 -23.88
N ARG A 244 -7.12 3.57 -22.92
CA ARG A 244 -8.52 4.02 -23.07
C ARG A 244 -9.17 4.38 -21.75
N THR A 245 -10.08 5.33 -21.80
CA THR A 245 -10.95 5.66 -20.66
C THR A 245 -12.14 4.70 -20.63
N ILE A 246 -12.48 4.27 -19.43
CA ILE A 246 -13.68 3.47 -19.14
C ILE A 246 -14.50 4.16 -18.05
N THR A 247 -15.77 3.81 -17.92
CA THR A 247 -16.55 4.06 -16.70
C THR A 247 -16.51 2.81 -15.85
N ASP A 248 -16.04 2.94 -14.62
CA ASP A 248 -15.82 1.83 -13.71
C ASP A 248 -16.39 2.13 -12.32
N ASP A 249 -16.67 1.11 -11.53
CA ASP A 249 -17.08 1.30 -10.16
C ASP A 249 -15.89 1.74 -9.28
N PHE A 250 -16.09 2.78 -8.50
CA PHE A 250 -15.12 3.27 -7.54
C PHE A 250 -15.85 3.53 -6.21
N LEU A 251 -15.62 2.66 -5.23
CA LEU A 251 -16.27 2.73 -3.91
C LEU A 251 -17.81 2.81 -3.99
N GLY A 252 -18.41 2.04 -4.90
CA GLY A 252 -19.86 1.99 -5.09
C GLY A 252 -20.46 3.10 -5.97
N ALA A 253 -19.63 3.92 -6.62
CA ALA A 253 -20.07 4.97 -7.54
C ALA A 253 -19.36 4.87 -8.90
N PRO A 254 -20.06 5.15 -10.03
CA PRO A 254 -19.42 5.17 -11.33
C PRO A 254 -18.43 6.35 -11.44
N ARG A 255 -17.21 6.06 -11.84
CA ARG A 255 -16.15 7.05 -12.06
C ARG A 255 -15.42 6.77 -13.37
N SER A 256 -14.96 7.85 -14.02
CA SER A 256 -14.08 7.75 -15.18
C SER A 256 -12.72 7.24 -14.72
N GLN A 257 -12.22 6.17 -15.35
CA GLN A 257 -10.93 5.55 -15.07
C GLN A 257 -10.17 5.33 -16.37
N TYR A 258 -8.86 5.20 -16.30
CA TYR A 258 -8.01 5.00 -17.45
C TYR A 258 -7.29 3.65 -17.36
N LEU A 259 -7.43 2.85 -18.40
CA LEU A 259 -6.62 1.68 -18.65
C LEU A 259 -5.51 2.11 -19.61
N ALA A 260 -4.27 2.13 -19.15
CA ALA A 260 -3.11 2.51 -19.97
C ALA A 260 -2.77 1.42 -20.99
N SER A 261 -2.06 1.73 -22.07
CA SER A 261 -1.35 0.67 -22.78
C SER A 261 -0.22 0.12 -21.89
N GLU A 262 0.29 -1.06 -22.19
CA GLU A 262 1.41 -1.63 -21.43
C GLU A 262 2.70 -0.78 -21.57
N GLU A 263 2.87 -0.11 -22.70
CA GLU A 263 3.99 0.82 -22.94
C GLU A 263 3.81 2.11 -22.12
N GLU A 264 2.58 2.62 -21.99
CA GLU A 264 2.28 3.77 -21.13
C GLU A 264 2.51 3.41 -19.66
N GLN A 265 2.11 2.20 -19.22
CA GLN A 265 2.39 1.68 -17.88
C GLN A 265 3.92 1.64 -17.62
N SER A 266 4.69 1.10 -18.55
CA SER A 266 6.15 1.03 -18.46
C SER A 266 6.79 2.41 -18.36
N THR A 267 6.42 3.34 -19.22
CA THR A 267 6.90 4.73 -19.20
C THR A 267 6.53 5.44 -17.90
N TYR A 268 5.32 5.21 -17.39
CA TYR A 268 4.86 5.75 -16.11
C TYR A 268 5.73 5.26 -14.95
N TYR A 269 5.96 3.95 -14.84
CA TYR A 269 6.81 3.39 -13.80
C TYR A 269 8.24 3.93 -13.87
N GLU A 270 8.86 3.95 -15.05
CA GLU A 270 10.23 4.46 -15.24
C GLU A 270 10.33 5.93 -14.79
N THR A 271 9.40 6.77 -15.25
CA THR A 271 9.40 8.19 -14.90
C THR A 271 9.18 8.41 -13.40
N VAL A 272 8.23 7.70 -12.78
CA VAL A 272 7.92 7.85 -11.35
C VAL A 272 9.08 7.36 -10.49
N LEU A 273 9.71 6.24 -10.81
CA LEU A 273 10.85 5.72 -10.06
C LEU A 273 12.06 6.68 -10.09
N GLU A 274 12.37 7.25 -11.26
CA GLU A 274 13.41 8.28 -11.35
C GLU A 274 13.08 9.51 -10.47
N ARG A 275 11.80 9.93 -10.48
CA ARG A 275 11.35 11.05 -9.64
C ARG A 275 11.41 10.75 -8.15
N LEU A 276 11.05 9.53 -7.75
CA LEU A 276 11.17 9.09 -6.35
C LEU A 276 12.64 9.07 -5.89
N LEU A 277 13.53 8.59 -6.73
CA LEU A 277 14.97 8.61 -6.46
C LEU A 277 15.50 10.04 -6.31
N GLU A 278 15.15 10.95 -7.23
CA GLU A 278 15.52 12.37 -7.18
C GLU A 278 14.99 13.08 -5.93
N THR A 279 13.89 12.63 -5.35
CA THR A 279 13.24 13.24 -4.18
C THR A 279 13.56 12.53 -2.87
N GLY A 280 14.49 11.59 -2.88
CA GLY A 280 14.98 10.94 -1.68
C GLY A 280 13.97 10.03 -0.99
N ALA A 281 13.06 9.39 -1.76
CA ALA A 281 12.16 8.39 -1.20
C ALA A 281 12.93 7.18 -0.66
N ALA A 282 12.45 6.56 0.43
CA ALA A 282 13.12 5.42 1.06
C ALA A 282 13.12 4.16 0.19
N GLY A 283 12.19 4.08 -0.75
CA GLY A 283 11.98 2.96 -1.66
C GLY A 283 10.63 3.07 -2.33
N ALA A 284 10.29 2.07 -3.16
CA ALA A 284 9.02 2.05 -3.86
C ALA A 284 8.54 0.61 -4.10
N TYR A 285 7.25 0.35 -3.91
CA TYR A 285 6.60 -0.94 -4.18
C TYR A 285 5.58 -0.76 -5.29
N ALA A 286 5.67 -1.60 -6.31
CA ALA A 286 4.67 -1.63 -7.38
C ALA A 286 3.37 -2.28 -6.89
N TRP A 287 2.24 -1.70 -7.25
CA TRP A 287 0.95 -2.35 -7.19
C TRP A 287 0.56 -2.80 -8.59
N CYS A 288 0.59 -4.11 -8.90
CA CYS A 288 0.97 -5.25 -8.07
C CYS A 288 1.78 -6.28 -8.90
N TYR A 289 2.05 -7.47 -8.37
CA TYR A 289 2.81 -8.49 -9.06
C TYR A 289 2.11 -9.00 -10.33
N GLY A 290 0.91 -9.57 -10.18
CA GLY A 290 0.22 -10.25 -11.28
C GLY A 290 -1.18 -9.73 -11.56
N ASP A 291 -1.61 -9.81 -12.82
CA ASP A 291 -2.99 -9.62 -13.22
C ASP A 291 -3.87 -10.72 -12.62
N TYR A 292 -5.14 -10.41 -12.38
CA TYR A 292 -6.08 -11.41 -11.88
C TYR A 292 -6.56 -12.32 -13.00
N ASP A 293 -6.62 -13.62 -12.71
CA ASP A 293 -7.19 -14.65 -13.57
C ASP A 293 -8.67 -14.35 -13.86
N ASP A 294 -9.11 -14.59 -15.09
CA ASP A 294 -10.46 -14.28 -15.58
C ASP A 294 -11.57 -15.08 -14.86
N ARG A 295 -11.25 -16.27 -14.32
CA ARG A 295 -12.14 -17.07 -13.45
C ARG A 295 -12.61 -16.29 -12.20
N LEU A 296 -11.83 -15.28 -11.79
CA LEU A 296 -12.14 -14.42 -10.65
C LEU A 296 -12.98 -13.17 -11.03
N PHE A 297 -13.17 -12.89 -12.31
CA PHE A 297 -13.84 -11.66 -12.75
C PHE A 297 -15.32 -11.56 -12.38
N SER A 298 -15.95 -12.65 -11.99
CA SER A 298 -17.30 -12.66 -11.43
C SER A 298 -17.35 -12.41 -9.91
N ARG A 299 -16.20 -12.34 -9.24
CA ARG A 299 -16.09 -12.18 -7.78
C ARG A 299 -15.80 -10.69 -7.41
N PRO A 300 -16.26 -10.22 -6.23
CA PRO A 300 -15.92 -8.90 -5.74
C PRO A 300 -14.41 -8.75 -5.47
N PRO A 301 -13.82 -7.57 -5.71
CA PRO A 301 -14.35 -6.39 -6.40
C PRO A 301 -14.27 -6.51 -7.91
N LEU A 302 -13.64 -7.54 -8.45
CA LEU A 302 -13.28 -7.68 -9.87
C LEU A 302 -14.52 -7.70 -10.79
N ALA A 303 -15.69 -8.04 -10.26
CA ALA A 303 -16.94 -8.04 -11.02
C ALA A 303 -17.35 -6.61 -11.44
N SER A 304 -17.12 -5.60 -10.59
CA SER A 304 -17.51 -4.21 -10.83
C SER A 304 -16.33 -3.27 -11.02
N ALA A 305 -15.17 -3.55 -10.45
CA ALA A 305 -13.95 -2.75 -10.56
C ALA A 305 -13.02 -3.32 -11.64
N VAL A 306 -13.31 -3.03 -12.91
CA VAL A 306 -12.60 -3.61 -14.07
C VAL A 306 -11.11 -3.25 -14.05
N ARG A 307 -10.77 -2.03 -13.63
CA ARG A 307 -9.38 -1.56 -13.52
C ARG A 307 -8.51 -2.44 -12.60
N GLU A 308 -9.10 -3.02 -11.55
CA GLU A 308 -8.38 -3.83 -10.57
C GLU A 308 -7.83 -5.14 -11.17
N ARG A 309 -8.34 -5.55 -12.34
CA ARG A 309 -7.98 -6.81 -12.97
C ARG A 309 -6.57 -6.83 -13.53
N THR A 310 -5.99 -5.67 -13.86
CA THR A 310 -4.80 -5.57 -14.73
C THR A 310 -3.72 -4.59 -14.25
N PHE A 311 -3.56 -4.42 -12.94
CA PHE A 311 -2.44 -3.66 -12.36
C PHE A 311 -1.10 -4.41 -12.38
N GLY A 312 -1.12 -5.71 -12.65
CA GLY A 312 0.05 -6.58 -12.60
C GLY A 312 1.21 -6.13 -13.48
N LEU A 313 2.41 -6.50 -13.08
CA LEU A 313 3.62 -6.48 -13.91
C LEU A 313 3.71 -7.75 -14.77
N VAL A 314 3.00 -8.80 -14.35
CA VAL A 314 2.93 -10.13 -14.99
C VAL A 314 1.48 -10.39 -15.40
N ARG A 315 1.29 -10.89 -16.62
CA ARG A 315 -0.03 -11.29 -17.13
C ARG A 315 -0.45 -12.63 -16.55
N THR A 316 -1.71 -12.97 -16.72
CA THR A 316 -2.29 -14.23 -16.21
C THR A 316 -1.68 -15.50 -16.80
N ASP A 317 -1.03 -15.40 -17.96
CA ASP A 317 -0.28 -16.51 -18.59
C ASP A 317 1.17 -16.63 -18.10
N GLY A 318 1.57 -15.83 -17.11
CA GLY A 318 2.92 -15.78 -16.55
C GLY A 318 3.93 -14.93 -17.36
N SER A 319 3.52 -14.37 -18.49
CA SER A 319 4.38 -13.50 -19.27
C SER A 319 4.50 -12.10 -18.67
N GLU A 320 5.68 -11.53 -18.70
CA GLU A 320 5.94 -10.18 -18.17
C GLU A 320 5.42 -9.09 -19.11
N LYS A 321 4.91 -8.00 -18.49
CA LYS A 321 4.65 -6.74 -19.21
C LYS A 321 5.95 -5.93 -19.35
N PRO A 322 6.06 -4.99 -20.30
CA PRO A 322 7.26 -4.14 -20.47
C PRO A 322 7.67 -3.40 -19.18
N ALA A 323 6.73 -3.15 -18.26
CA ALA A 323 7.02 -2.52 -16.97
C ALA A 323 7.93 -3.37 -16.06
N ALA A 324 7.93 -4.70 -16.17
CA ALA A 324 8.83 -5.58 -15.42
C ALA A 324 10.32 -5.27 -15.73
N ASP A 325 10.65 -5.00 -16.99
CA ASP A 325 12.00 -4.62 -17.39
C ASP A 325 12.47 -3.30 -16.78
N VAL A 326 11.56 -2.38 -16.47
CA VAL A 326 11.90 -1.14 -15.78
C VAL A 326 12.47 -1.46 -14.39
N PHE A 327 11.79 -2.30 -13.61
CA PHE A 327 12.24 -2.68 -12.27
C PHE A 327 13.55 -3.48 -12.33
N ARG A 328 13.71 -4.37 -13.29
CA ARG A 328 14.97 -5.12 -13.50
C ARG A 328 16.14 -4.17 -13.75
N ARG A 329 16.00 -3.19 -14.64
CA ARG A 329 17.04 -2.18 -14.88
C ARG A 329 17.36 -1.34 -13.64
N PHE A 330 16.36 -0.98 -12.83
CA PHE A 330 16.60 -0.28 -11.56
C PHE A 330 17.36 -1.16 -10.56
N SER A 331 17.04 -2.46 -10.47
CA SER A 331 17.78 -3.40 -9.64
C SER A 331 19.23 -3.56 -10.08
N GLU A 332 19.48 -3.71 -11.37
CA GLU A 332 20.83 -3.79 -11.97
C GLU A 332 21.65 -2.54 -11.65
N ARG A 333 21.10 -1.35 -11.85
CA ARG A 333 21.76 -0.07 -11.47
C ARG A 333 22.13 -0.02 -9.98
N ARG A 334 21.30 -0.55 -9.11
CA ARG A 334 21.58 -0.64 -7.67
C ARG A 334 22.76 -1.56 -7.38
N LEU A 335 22.91 -2.65 -8.11
CA LEU A 335 24.03 -3.59 -7.96
C LEU A 335 25.35 -3.02 -8.48
N GLU A 336 25.32 -2.13 -9.47
CA GLU A 336 26.53 -1.44 -9.99
C GLU A 336 27.07 -0.39 -8.99
N GLY A 337 26.26 0.08 -8.04
CA GLY A 337 26.64 1.01 -6.99
C GLY A 337 25.43 1.60 -6.27
N PRO A 338 25.64 2.22 -5.10
CA PRO A 338 24.54 2.85 -4.39
C PRO A 338 23.94 3.97 -5.26
N PHE A 339 22.61 4.04 -5.30
CA PHE A 339 21.94 5.18 -5.91
C PHE A 339 22.42 6.49 -5.25
N VAL A 340 22.72 7.48 -6.07
CA VAL A 340 22.81 8.85 -5.59
C VAL A 340 21.38 9.31 -5.33
N GLN A 341 20.92 9.06 -4.13
CA GLN A 341 19.58 9.45 -3.69
C GLN A 341 19.55 10.96 -3.48
N GLY A 342 18.53 11.62 -3.99
CA GLY A 342 18.29 13.05 -3.74
C GLY A 342 17.95 13.31 -2.28
N GLU A 343 18.03 14.58 -1.90
CA GLU A 343 17.53 15.04 -0.61
C GLU A 343 16.01 15.20 -0.65
N VAL A 344 15.33 14.87 0.45
CA VAL A 344 13.89 15.10 0.57
C VAL A 344 13.60 16.62 0.47
N PRO A 345 12.87 17.06 -0.56
CA PRO A 345 12.63 18.48 -0.75
C PRO A 345 11.71 19.04 0.33
N ARG A 346 12.03 20.21 0.86
CA ARG A 346 11.12 20.91 1.74
C ARG A 346 9.94 21.48 0.93
N VAL A 347 8.79 20.82 1.06
CA VAL A 347 7.54 21.21 0.38
C VAL A 347 6.56 21.91 1.33
N LEU A 348 6.50 21.49 2.59
CA LEU A 348 5.61 22.07 3.60
C LEU A 348 6.11 23.45 4.05
N ASP A 349 5.23 24.45 4.04
CA ASP A 349 5.51 25.84 4.40
C ASP A 349 4.67 26.38 5.56
N VAL A 350 3.84 25.53 6.15
CA VAL A 350 3.00 25.78 7.33
C VAL A 350 3.18 24.67 8.37
N SER A 351 2.68 24.85 9.58
CA SER A 351 2.67 23.77 10.57
C SER A 351 1.69 22.65 10.19
N PRO A 352 1.88 21.39 10.67
CA PRO A 352 0.90 20.33 10.46
C PRO A 352 -0.51 20.71 10.93
N ASP A 353 -0.65 21.35 12.08
CA ASP A 353 -1.96 21.79 12.58
C ASP A 353 -2.63 22.83 11.68
N GLU A 354 -1.86 23.72 11.07
CA GLU A 354 -2.39 24.68 10.10
C GLU A 354 -2.73 23.98 8.79
N TYR A 355 -1.91 23.05 8.33
CA TYR A 355 -2.16 22.25 7.14
C TYR A 355 -3.49 21.49 7.24
N TYR A 356 -3.72 20.80 8.35
CA TYR A 356 -4.91 19.98 8.57
C TYR A 356 -6.20 20.77 8.87
N ARG A 357 -6.16 22.11 8.98
CA ARG A 357 -7.38 22.94 8.97
C ARG A 357 -8.07 23.01 7.62
N ASP A 358 -7.30 22.90 6.53
CA ASP A 358 -7.81 22.89 5.16
C ASP A 358 -6.85 22.11 4.25
N PRO A 359 -6.75 20.76 4.45
CA PRO A 359 -5.72 19.94 3.80
C PRO A 359 -5.86 19.93 2.29
N ALA A 360 -7.08 19.87 1.74
CA ALA A 360 -7.30 19.88 0.30
C ALA A 360 -6.77 21.15 -0.37
N ARG A 361 -7.02 22.32 0.22
CA ARG A 361 -6.50 23.61 -0.26
C ARG A 361 -4.98 23.67 -0.18
N HIS A 362 -4.40 23.27 0.95
CA HIS A 362 -2.95 23.27 1.12
C HIS A 362 -2.28 22.29 0.16
N PHE A 363 -2.82 21.09 0.02
CA PHE A 363 -2.34 20.08 -0.93
C PHE A 363 -2.29 20.66 -2.36
N GLY A 364 -3.43 21.17 -2.86
CA GLY A 364 -3.53 21.71 -4.21
C GLY A 364 -2.56 22.87 -4.48
N ARG A 365 -2.41 23.82 -3.52
CA ARG A 365 -1.48 24.92 -3.60
C ARG A 365 -0.01 24.46 -3.64
N LEU A 366 0.36 23.56 -2.73
CA LEU A 366 1.72 23.03 -2.65
C LEU A 366 2.06 22.20 -3.87
N TYR A 367 1.12 21.38 -4.34
CA TYR A 367 1.29 20.59 -5.56
C TYR A 367 1.48 21.45 -6.80
N SER A 368 0.66 22.48 -6.98
CA SER A 368 0.84 23.46 -8.07
C SER A 368 2.22 24.12 -8.04
N THR A 369 2.70 24.48 -6.85
CA THR A 369 4.04 25.06 -6.66
C THR A 369 5.14 24.05 -7.01
N TRP A 370 4.98 22.79 -6.60
CA TRP A 370 5.88 21.69 -6.94
C TRP A 370 6.03 21.51 -8.44
N VAL A 371 4.92 21.37 -9.14
CA VAL A 371 4.90 21.19 -10.60
C VAL A 371 5.57 22.36 -11.33
N ALA A 372 5.27 23.60 -10.92
CA ALA A 372 5.87 24.78 -11.53
C ALA A 372 7.40 24.86 -11.35
N LYS A 373 7.92 24.44 -10.17
CA LYS A 373 9.37 24.36 -9.93
C LYS A 373 10.05 23.30 -10.79
N ARG A 374 9.41 22.16 -10.98
CA ARG A 374 9.97 21.06 -11.78
C ARG A 374 9.99 21.42 -13.28
N ALA A 375 8.94 22.03 -13.79
CA ALA A 375 8.91 22.50 -15.19
C ALA A 375 10.06 23.46 -15.52
N ARG A 376 10.44 24.36 -14.56
CA ARG A 376 11.57 25.30 -14.73
C ARG A 376 12.95 24.65 -14.69
N LYS A 377 13.09 23.46 -14.05
CA LYS A 377 14.35 22.71 -14.02
C LYS A 377 14.58 21.92 -15.31
N ALA A 378 13.51 21.59 -16.03
CA ALA A 378 13.55 20.84 -17.28
C ALA A 378 13.70 21.72 -18.53
N SER A 379 13.50 23.05 -18.40
CA SER A 379 13.76 24.06 -19.43
C SER A 379 15.16 24.67 -19.32
#